data_c4015cb3ef526edf923ea1efde118fcc
#
_entry.id   c4015cb3ef526edf923ea1efde118fcc
#
_cell.length_a   1.000
_cell.length_b   1.000
_cell.length_c   1.000
_cell.angle_alpha   90.00
_cell.angle_beta   90.00
_cell.angle_gamma   90.00
#
_symmetry.space_group_name_H-M   'P 1'
#
loop_
_entity.id
_entity.type
_entity.pdbx_description
1 polymer ?
#
loop_
_entity_poly.entity_id
_entity_poly.type
_entity_poly.pdbx_seq_one_letter_code
_entity_poly.pdbx_strand_id
1 'polypeptide(L)'
;KIVGSVKMCIRDSYQYTDSTGKRRVVYSNDLLELREKEKELVRNQLDGLESYCSGKTTLNYAFDRYISTKYDLKEHTRVNYKYMYNRFVRDTFGKRIINDIKYSDVKFFYCSLMNILGLQANTLDNIHTILHPTFQMAVRDNVIRNNPASGVMAEIKKANGKNKGIRHALTLEQQRAFLNYVSNSPVYCHWLPLFTALFGTGCRIGEMIGLRWEDLDYENKTISINHAAIYRVMENGKSEFHISSPKTEAGIRTIPMMQAVEQAFKDEYEAQKETGFNVQVVDGMSGFIFCNKDGIIHKPSVINSAIKRIYEAYNAEEIIKAKRESRRPVLIPHFSCHHIRHTFCTRFCENERNLKVIQSIMGHANIETTMDIYAEATDVKKKEAIKALENNSDIF
;
A
#
# COMPACT_ATOMS: atom_id res chain seq x y z
N LYS A 1 32.28 38.17 67.45
CA LYS A 1 33.00 37.34 66.41
C LYS A 1 32.04 36.31 65.86
N ILE A 2 31.56 36.58 64.68
CA ILE A 2 30.72 35.66 63.90
C ILE A 2 31.68 34.84 63.00
N VAL A 3 31.80 33.54 63.26
CA VAL A 3 32.53 32.63 62.38
C VAL A 3 31.52 32.09 61.39
N GLY A 4 31.55 32.62 60.18
CA GLY A 4 30.75 32.10 59.06
C GLY A 4 31.38 30.80 58.58
N SER A 5 30.65 29.69 58.65
CA SER A 5 31.04 28.42 57.98
C SER A 5 30.75 28.55 56.51
N VAL A 6 31.80 28.62 55.72
CA VAL A 6 31.70 28.46 54.24
C VAL A 6 31.45 26.97 53.98
N LYS A 7 30.22 26.59 53.63
CA LYS A 7 29.93 25.27 53.03
C LYS A 7 30.55 25.28 51.63
N MET A 8 31.74 24.72 51.49
CA MET A 8 32.27 24.30 50.19
C MET A 8 31.36 23.20 49.64
N CYS A 9 30.56 23.52 48.63
CA CYS A 9 29.85 22.50 47.83
C CYS A 9 30.92 21.78 47.00
N ILE A 10 31.40 20.64 47.50
CA ILE A 10 32.23 19.71 46.73
C ILE A 10 31.32 19.06 45.74
N ARG A 11 31.45 19.43 44.45
CA ARG A 11 30.82 18.71 43.33
C ARG A 11 31.79 17.68 42.83
N ASP A 12 31.45 16.43 43.00
CA ASP A 12 32.20 15.36 42.39
C ASP A 12 31.98 15.36 40.86
N SER A 13 33.03 15.06 40.11
CA SER A 13 33.00 15.09 38.65
C SER A 13 33.65 13.83 38.07
N TYR A 14 33.02 13.32 37.00
CA TYR A 14 33.55 12.24 36.16
C TYR A 14 33.89 12.79 34.80
N GLN A 15 35.14 12.55 34.33
CA GLN A 15 35.58 12.96 32.99
C GLN A 15 35.66 11.78 32.06
N TYR A 16 35.13 11.92 30.86
CA TYR A 16 35.20 10.92 29.80
C TYR A 16 35.41 11.57 28.43
N THR A 17 35.87 10.77 27.47
CA THR A 17 36.01 11.19 26.07
C THR A 17 34.85 10.61 25.30
N ASP A 18 34.07 11.50 24.62
CA ASP A 18 32.94 11.08 23.80
C ASP A 18 33.39 10.43 22.48
N SER A 19 32.45 9.81 21.73
CA SER A 19 32.70 9.17 20.44
C SER A 19 33.28 10.09 19.37
N THR A 20 33.22 11.41 19.57
CA THR A 20 33.81 12.44 18.70
C THR A 20 35.22 12.85 19.10
N GLY A 21 35.79 12.22 20.15
CA GLY A 21 37.11 12.53 20.68
C GLY A 21 37.15 13.77 21.61
N LYS A 22 36.00 14.36 21.97
CA LYS A 22 35.93 15.49 22.89
C LYS A 22 35.82 15.07 24.34
N ARG A 23 36.61 15.70 25.22
CA ARG A 23 36.49 15.50 26.66
C ARG A 23 35.20 16.14 27.19
N ARG A 24 34.44 15.37 27.97
CA ARG A 24 33.20 15.75 28.65
C ARG A 24 33.35 15.57 30.14
N VAL A 25 32.60 16.34 30.92
CA VAL A 25 32.59 16.27 32.40
C VAL A 25 31.14 16.19 32.85
N VAL A 26 30.82 15.22 33.70
CA VAL A 26 29.53 15.10 34.40
C VAL A 26 29.74 15.39 35.86
N TYR A 27 28.83 16.16 36.41
CA TYR A 27 28.87 16.58 37.82
C TYR A 27 27.67 16.02 38.58
N SER A 28 27.87 15.62 39.83
CA SER A 28 26.82 15.33 40.79
C SER A 28 27.19 15.84 42.18
N ASN A 29 26.17 16.15 42.96
CA ASN A 29 26.35 16.45 44.40
C ASN A 29 26.30 15.21 45.28
N ASP A 30 26.02 14.04 44.67
CA ASP A 30 25.97 12.74 45.30
C ASP A 30 26.91 11.73 44.56
N LEU A 31 27.81 11.13 45.31
CA LEU A 31 28.77 10.18 44.78
C LEU A 31 28.10 8.92 44.22
N LEU A 32 27.01 8.46 44.82
CA LEU A 32 26.25 7.30 44.32
C LEU A 32 25.60 7.61 42.97
N GLU A 33 24.97 8.77 42.84
CA GLU A 33 24.39 9.28 41.59
C GLU A 33 25.45 9.43 40.48
N LEU A 34 26.67 9.91 40.87
CA LEU A 34 27.77 10.05 39.92
C LEU A 34 28.26 8.70 39.40
N ARG A 35 28.35 7.70 40.25
CA ARG A 35 28.74 6.34 39.86
C ARG A 35 27.70 5.64 38.99
N GLU A 36 26.40 5.89 39.20
CA GLU A 36 25.36 5.40 38.33
C GLU A 36 25.43 6.04 36.95
N LYS A 37 25.63 7.35 36.88
CA LYS A 37 25.86 8.10 35.61
C LYS A 37 27.15 7.58 34.91
N GLU A 38 28.21 7.31 35.62
CA GLU A 38 29.45 6.74 35.08
C GLU A 38 29.20 5.36 34.45
N LYS A 39 28.51 4.45 35.16
CA LYS A 39 28.18 3.12 34.66
C LYS A 39 27.30 3.19 33.40
N GLU A 40 26.33 4.09 33.39
CA GLU A 40 25.45 4.30 32.25
C GLU A 40 26.21 4.84 31.03
N LEU A 41 27.11 5.80 31.24
CA LEU A 41 27.96 6.35 30.18
C LEU A 41 28.92 5.31 29.59
N VAL A 42 29.57 4.54 30.42
CA VAL A 42 30.46 3.44 29.97
C VAL A 42 29.69 2.38 29.20
N ARG A 43 28.51 2.02 29.68
CA ARG A 43 27.61 1.10 28.94
C ARG A 43 27.19 1.65 27.60
N ASN A 44 26.79 2.92 27.54
CA ASN A 44 26.38 3.57 26.31
C ASN A 44 27.53 3.71 25.30
N GLN A 45 28.77 3.90 25.78
CA GLN A 45 29.97 3.88 24.91
C GLN A 45 30.23 2.49 24.33
N LEU A 46 30.14 1.46 25.13
CA LEU A 46 30.33 0.06 24.69
C LEU A 46 29.26 -0.36 23.69
N ASP A 47 28.04 0.09 23.88
CA ASP A 47 26.90 -0.22 23.00
C ASP A 47 26.81 0.70 21.77
N GLY A 48 27.71 1.68 21.60
CA GLY A 48 27.69 2.67 20.53
C GLY A 48 26.48 3.62 20.58
N LEU A 49 25.83 3.73 21.76
CA LEU A 49 24.61 4.52 21.99
C LEU A 49 24.88 5.96 22.44
N GLU A 50 26.15 6.30 22.69
CA GLU A 50 26.54 7.58 23.31
C GLU A 50 26.00 8.81 22.58
N SER A 51 26.08 8.81 21.25
CA SER A 51 25.54 9.92 20.45
C SER A 51 24.01 9.94 20.45
N TYR A 52 23.37 8.77 20.55
CA TYR A 52 21.91 8.62 20.54
C TYR A 52 21.30 9.06 21.89
N CYS A 53 21.98 8.78 23.00
CA CYS A 53 21.51 9.15 24.35
C CYS A 53 21.93 10.57 24.78
N SER A 54 22.73 11.29 23.99
CA SER A 54 23.29 12.59 24.37
C SER A 54 22.28 13.74 24.56
N GLY A 55 20.98 13.48 24.37
CA GLY A 55 19.91 14.49 24.47
C GLY A 55 19.87 15.50 23.32
N LYS A 56 20.80 15.39 22.35
CA LYS A 56 20.90 16.26 21.15
C LYS A 56 20.56 15.55 19.85
N THR A 57 20.12 14.31 19.94
CA THR A 57 19.79 13.48 18.79
C THR A 57 18.54 13.96 18.09
N THR A 58 18.64 14.13 16.78
CA THR A 58 17.49 14.50 15.94
C THR A 58 16.61 13.30 15.62
N LEU A 59 15.36 13.57 15.25
CA LEU A 59 14.45 12.51 14.74
C LEU A 59 15.01 11.87 13.47
N ASN A 60 15.76 12.62 12.63
CA ASN A 60 16.43 12.05 11.45
C ASN A 60 17.40 10.93 11.84
N TYR A 61 18.22 11.15 12.83
CA TYR A 61 19.17 10.13 13.30
C TYR A 61 18.43 8.91 13.85
N ALA A 62 17.38 9.12 14.63
CA ALA A 62 16.57 8.03 15.16
C ALA A 62 15.90 7.21 14.04
N PHE A 63 15.41 7.85 12.98
CA PHE A 63 14.87 7.16 11.82
C PHE A 63 15.94 6.38 11.06
N ASP A 64 17.11 6.98 10.80
CA ASP A 64 18.18 6.31 10.07
C ASP A 64 18.68 5.07 10.84
N ARG A 65 18.74 5.16 12.18
CA ARG A 65 19.01 4.02 13.07
C ARG A 65 17.87 2.98 13.00
N TYR A 66 16.61 3.40 13.07
CA TYR A 66 15.46 2.49 12.97
C TYR A 66 15.48 1.72 11.65
N ILE A 67 15.67 2.40 10.51
CA ILE A 67 15.62 1.75 9.21
C ILE A 67 16.82 0.82 8.97
N SER A 68 17.98 1.09 9.59
CA SER A 68 19.16 0.22 9.51
C SER A 68 18.98 -1.09 10.27
N THR A 69 18.15 -1.11 11.33
CA THR A 69 17.83 -2.35 12.08
C THR A 69 16.77 -3.22 11.40
N LYS A 70 16.13 -2.71 10.34
CA LYS A 70 15.05 -3.40 9.60
C LYS A 70 15.59 -4.20 8.42
N TYR A 71 16.43 -5.19 8.69
CA TYR A 71 16.99 -6.10 7.68
C TYR A 71 15.95 -7.11 7.12
N ASP A 72 14.87 -7.37 7.87
CA ASP A 72 13.77 -8.27 7.54
C ASP A 72 12.77 -7.66 6.53
N LEU A 73 12.83 -6.34 6.30
CA LEU A 73 11.94 -5.69 5.34
C LEU A 73 12.33 -6.02 3.90
N LYS A 74 11.34 -6.38 3.09
CA LYS A 74 11.53 -6.46 1.64
C LYS A 74 12.06 -5.11 1.14
N GLU A 75 13.04 -5.13 0.22
CA GLU A 75 13.71 -3.95 -0.32
C GLU A 75 12.75 -2.83 -0.71
N HIS A 76 11.69 -3.13 -1.48
CA HIS A 76 10.71 -2.14 -1.89
C HIS A 76 9.95 -1.46 -0.74
N THR A 77 9.77 -2.15 0.39
CA THR A 77 9.14 -1.55 1.58
C THR A 77 10.11 -0.56 2.23
N ARG A 78 11.40 -0.92 2.27
CA ARG A 78 12.46 -0.05 2.76
C ARG A 78 12.61 1.20 1.91
N VAL A 79 12.63 1.06 0.58
CA VAL A 79 12.66 2.18 -0.37
C VAL A 79 11.46 3.10 -0.17
N ASN A 80 10.25 2.54 -0.03
CA ASN A 80 9.05 3.34 0.19
C ASN A 80 9.08 4.07 1.55
N TYR A 81 9.58 3.44 2.62
CA TYR A 81 9.74 4.08 3.92
C TYR A 81 10.72 5.25 3.84
N LYS A 82 11.89 5.04 3.22
CA LYS A 82 12.88 6.11 2.98
C LYS A 82 12.27 7.24 2.14
N TYR A 83 11.55 6.91 1.06
CA TYR A 83 10.89 7.91 0.21
C TYR A 83 9.88 8.76 0.98
N MET A 84 8.96 8.12 1.71
CA MET A 84 7.93 8.82 2.48
C MET A 84 8.54 9.71 3.56
N TYR A 85 9.54 9.18 4.29
CA TYR A 85 10.24 9.94 5.31
C TYR A 85 11.00 11.13 4.72
N ASN A 86 11.77 10.92 3.66
CA ASN A 86 12.55 11.99 3.02
C ASN A 86 11.64 13.08 2.44
N ARG A 87 10.51 12.70 1.83
CA ARG A 87 9.60 13.65 1.21
C ARG A 87 8.84 14.52 2.21
N PHE A 88 8.41 13.98 3.33
CA PHE A 88 7.48 14.67 4.22
C PHE A 88 8.06 15.07 5.58
N VAL A 89 9.13 14.40 6.03
CA VAL A 89 9.62 14.53 7.41
C VAL A 89 11.02 15.11 7.49
N ARG A 90 11.96 14.61 6.64
CA ARG A 90 13.41 14.82 6.79
C ARG A 90 13.82 16.28 6.90
N ASP A 91 13.33 17.14 6.03
CA ASP A 91 13.77 18.55 5.93
C ASP A 91 13.09 19.49 6.91
N THR A 92 12.02 19.04 7.54
CA THR A 92 11.19 19.83 8.46
C THR A 92 11.20 19.22 9.86
N PHE A 93 10.24 18.40 10.18
CA PHE A 93 10.04 17.79 11.49
C PHE A 93 11.19 16.89 11.92
N GLY A 94 11.88 16.25 10.97
CA GLY A 94 13.01 15.37 11.21
C GLY A 94 14.25 16.03 11.80
N LYS A 95 14.40 17.33 11.64
CA LYS A 95 15.52 18.13 12.19
C LYS A 95 15.37 18.45 13.68
N ARG A 96 14.17 18.22 14.25
CA ARG A 96 13.93 18.50 15.67
C ARG A 96 14.64 17.49 16.57
N ILE A 97 15.04 17.92 17.73
CA ILE A 97 15.61 17.04 18.77
C ILE A 97 14.49 16.13 19.28
N ILE A 98 14.75 14.81 19.27
CA ILE A 98 13.72 13.80 19.56
C ILE A 98 13.15 13.94 20.97
N ASN A 99 13.97 14.34 21.96
CA ASN A 99 13.59 14.51 23.36
C ASN A 99 12.60 15.68 23.56
N ASP A 100 12.65 16.67 22.66
CA ASP A 100 11.82 17.87 22.75
C ASP A 100 10.45 17.68 22.07
N ILE A 101 10.31 16.61 21.28
CA ILE A 101 9.06 16.33 20.55
C ILE A 101 8.00 15.83 21.53
N LYS A 102 6.87 16.54 21.59
CA LYS A 102 5.71 16.20 22.41
C LYS A 102 4.56 15.69 21.54
N TYR A 103 3.56 15.09 22.17
CA TYR A 103 2.32 14.64 21.52
C TYR A 103 1.69 15.73 20.64
N SER A 104 1.58 16.96 21.18
CA SER A 104 1.02 18.11 20.47
C SER A 104 1.81 18.47 19.21
N ASP A 105 3.14 18.33 19.23
CA ASP A 105 3.98 18.60 18.06
C ASP A 105 3.71 17.62 16.93
N VAL A 106 3.58 16.32 17.24
CA VAL A 106 3.25 15.29 16.25
C VAL A 106 1.86 15.53 15.68
N LYS A 107 0.88 15.85 16.53
CA LYS A 107 -0.49 16.15 16.11
C LYS A 107 -0.53 17.40 15.22
N PHE A 108 0.16 18.47 15.63
CA PHE A 108 0.25 19.69 14.82
C PHE A 108 0.93 19.45 13.49
N PHE A 109 2.01 18.67 13.47
CA PHE A 109 2.70 18.28 12.24
C PHE A 109 1.76 17.54 11.28
N TYR A 110 1.00 16.54 11.76
CA TYR A 110 0.04 15.83 10.93
C TYR A 110 -1.09 16.73 10.42
N CYS A 111 -1.63 17.59 11.26
CA CYS A 111 -2.63 18.58 10.84
C CYS A 111 -2.06 19.55 9.77
N SER A 112 -0.80 19.97 9.91
CA SER A 112 -0.15 20.82 8.90
C SER A 112 0.01 20.13 7.56
N LEU A 113 0.36 18.84 7.54
CA LEU A 113 0.42 18.05 6.32
C LEU A 113 -0.95 17.92 5.63
N MET A 114 -2.03 17.79 6.40
CA MET A 114 -3.39 17.78 5.84
C MET A 114 -3.79 19.15 5.29
N ASN A 115 -3.59 20.20 6.07
CA ASN A 115 -4.12 21.53 5.74
C ASN A 115 -3.30 22.23 4.64
N ILE A 116 -1.96 22.07 4.66
CA ILE A 116 -1.06 22.76 3.73
C ILE A 116 -0.86 21.94 2.45
N LEU A 117 -0.64 20.62 2.59
CA LEU A 117 -0.37 19.74 1.46
C LEU A 117 -1.61 18.96 0.97
N GLY A 118 -2.76 19.10 1.63
CA GLY A 118 -3.99 18.40 1.27
C GLY A 118 -3.91 16.89 1.42
N LEU A 119 -3.02 16.35 2.26
CA LEU A 119 -2.84 14.91 2.39
C LEU A 119 -4.06 14.25 3.02
N GLN A 120 -4.47 13.13 2.43
CA GLN A 120 -5.54 12.30 2.97
C GLN A 120 -5.08 11.53 4.21
N ALA A 121 -6.01 11.20 5.11
CA ALA A 121 -5.73 10.45 6.34
C ALA A 121 -4.98 9.11 6.10
N ASN A 122 -5.25 8.43 4.97
CA ASN A 122 -4.54 7.20 4.60
C ASN A 122 -3.06 7.45 4.27
N THR A 123 -2.72 8.59 3.67
CA THR A 123 -1.31 8.97 3.40
C THR A 123 -0.60 9.30 4.71
N LEU A 124 -1.29 9.99 5.63
CA LEU A 124 -0.76 10.22 6.97
C LEU A 124 -0.54 8.93 7.75
N ASP A 125 -1.44 7.95 7.61
CA ASP A 125 -1.28 6.65 8.24
C ASP A 125 0.00 5.93 7.77
N ASN A 126 0.35 6.07 6.49
CA ASN A 126 1.63 5.57 5.96
C ASN A 126 2.84 6.29 6.61
N ILE A 127 2.77 7.60 6.83
CA ILE A 127 3.81 8.37 7.53
C ILE A 127 3.87 7.92 9.01
N HIS A 128 2.71 7.75 9.64
CA HIS A 128 2.61 7.28 11.02
C HIS A 128 3.20 5.87 11.20
N THR A 129 2.99 4.97 10.22
CA THR A 129 3.58 3.61 10.22
C THR A 129 5.12 3.63 10.25
N ILE A 130 5.73 4.75 9.89
CA ILE A 130 7.18 4.96 9.96
C ILE A 130 7.57 5.67 11.27
N LEU A 131 6.88 6.75 11.62
CA LEU A 131 7.23 7.59 12.78
C LEU A 131 6.95 6.90 14.11
N HIS A 132 5.79 6.22 14.24
CA HIS A 132 5.43 5.57 15.48
C HIS A 132 6.45 4.51 15.93
N PRO A 133 6.89 3.55 15.08
CA PRO A 133 7.90 2.59 15.50
C PRO A 133 9.30 3.20 15.65
N THR A 134 9.62 4.30 14.95
CA THR A 134 10.87 5.06 15.18
C THR A 134 10.90 5.62 16.61
N PHE A 135 9.84 6.29 17.05
CA PHE A 135 9.72 6.76 18.43
C PHE A 135 9.64 5.60 19.43
N GLN A 136 8.96 4.50 19.07
CA GLN A 136 8.87 3.33 19.94
C GLN A 136 10.24 2.67 20.18
N MET A 137 11.11 2.66 19.17
CA MET A 137 12.49 2.22 19.34
C MET A 137 13.25 3.16 20.28
N ALA A 138 13.10 4.47 20.11
CA ALA A 138 13.71 5.46 21.00
C ALA A 138 13.24 5.33 22.46
N VAL A 139 11.98 4.90 22.70
CA VAL A 139 11.49 4.57 24.05
C VAL A 139 12.18 3.32 24.60
N ARG A 140 12.31 2.26 23.78
CA ARG A 140 12.98 1.01 24.20
C ARG A 140 14.48 1.21 24.48
N ASP A 141 15.10 2.14 23.75
CA ASP A 141 16.50 2.54 23.95
C ASP A 141 16.67 3.57 25.08
N ASN A 142 15.61 3.89 25.84
CA ASN A 142 15.58 4.86 26.95
C ASN A 142 15.99 6.29 26.55
N VAL A 143 15.90 6.65 25.26
CA VAL A 143 16.18 8.01 24.78
C VAL A 143 15.03 8.96 25.10
N ILE A 144 13.79 8.49 24.98
CA ILE A 144 12.58 9.22 25.37
C ILE A 144 11.71 8.35 26.29
N ARG A 145 10.96 8.98 27.20
CA ARG A 145 10.13 8.26 28.18
C ARG A 145 8.87 7.65 27.57
N ASN A 146 8.24 8.40 26.68
CA ASN A 146 6.96 8.02 26.07
C ASN A 146 7.01 8.25 24.56
N ASN A 147 6.24 7.47 23.83
CA ASN A 147 6.10 7.64 22.38
C ASN A 147 5.13 8.79 22.08
N PRO A 148 5.60 9.94 21.55
CA PRO A 148 4.75 11.10 21.29
C PRO A 148 3.77 10.91 20.14
N ALA A 149 3.94 9.86 19.32
CA ALA A 149 3.02 9.54 18.22
C ALA A 149 1.85 8.64 18.66
N SER A 150 1.88 8.08 19.89
CA SER A 150 0.83 7.18 20.37
C SER A 150 -0.51 7.88 20.46
N GLY A 151 -1.56 7.28 19.85
CA GLY A 151 -2.94 7.79 19.88
C GLY A 151 -3.25 8.91 18.86
N VAL A 152 -2.26 9.59 18.30
CA VAL A 152 -2.47 10.74 17.40
C VAL A 152 -3.32 10.35 16.17
N MET A 153 -2.99 9.23 15.51
CA MET A 153 -3.75 8.81 14.33
C MET A 153 -5.17 8.37 14.63
N ALA A 154 -5.42 7.81 15.82
CA ALA A 154 -6.77 7.44 16.23
C ALA A 154 -7.67 8.67 16.33
N GLU A 155 -7.17 9.77 16.90
CA GLU A 155 -7.90 11.05 16.98
C GLU A 155 -8.13 11.67 15.59
N ILE A 156 -7.11 11.67 14.72
CA ILE A 156 -7.23 12.21 13.37
C ILE A 156 -8.27 11.41 12.56
N LYS A 157 -8.23 10.07 12.63
CA LYS A 157 -9.21 9.22 11.95
C LYS A 157 -10.63 9.42 12.48
N LYS A 158 -10.78 9.65 13.80
CA LYS A 158 -12.07 9.95 14.41
C LYS A 158 -12.62 11.31 13.96
N ALA A 159 -11.76 12.33 13.89
CA ALA A 159 -12.15 13.69 13.50
C ALA A 159 -12.53 13.79 12.00
N ASN A 160 -11.84 13.06 11.13
CA ASN A 160 -12.07 13.11 9.68
C ASN A 160 -13.13 12.11 9.17
N GLY A 161 -13.79 11.41 10.07
CA GLY A 161 -14.74 10.34 9.74
C GLY A 161 -14.05 9.11 9.15
N LYS A 162 -14.77 7.98 9.12
CA LYS A 162 -14.33 6.77 8.42
C LYS A 162 -14.62 6.90 6.92
N ASN A 163 -14.05 7.90 6.24
CA ASN A 163 -14.03 7.91 4.78
C ASN A 163 -13.05 6.82 4.30
N LYS A 164 -13.39 5.57 4.55
CA LYS A 164 -12.93 4.49 3.70
C LYS A 164 -13.50 4.85 2.33
N GLY A 165 -12.65 5.25 1.39
CA GLY A 165 -13.09 5.36 0.00
C GLY A 165 -13.69 4.02 -0.39
N ILE A 166 -15.02 3.96 -0.40
CA ILE A 166 -15.75 2.73 -0.75
C ILE A 166 -15.47 2.52 -2.23
N ARG A 167 -14.81 1.41 -2.55
CA ARG A 167 -14.61 1.00 -3.93
C ARG A 167 -15.89 0.33 -4.39
N HIS A 168 -16.66 1.01 -5.19
CA HIS A 168 -17.85 0.42 -5.77
C HIS A 168 -17.50 -0.51 -6.94
N ALA A 169 -18.13 -1.67 -6.98
CA ALA A 169 -18.11 -2.54 -8.12
C ALA A 169 -18.81 -1.87 -9.30
N LEU A 170 -18.35 -2.11 -10.53
CA LEU A 170 -19.08 -1.71 -11.72
C LEU A 170 -20.40 -2.47 -11.78
N THR A 171 -21.46 -1.80 -12.22
CA THR A 171 -22.70 -2.51 -12.54
C THR A 171 -22.49 -3.45 -13.74
N LEU A 172 -23.37 -4.44 -13.89
CA LEU A 172 -23.28 -5.35 -15.04
C LEU A 172 -23.38 -4.60 -16.37
N GLU A 173 -24.22 -3.58 -16.41
CA GLU A 173 -24.41 -2.72 -17.57
C GLU A 173 -23.15 -1.92 -17.89
N GLN A 174 -22.50 -1.31 -16.89
CA GLN A 174 -21.24 -0.58 -17.05
C GLN A 174 -20.09 -1.51 -17.50
N GLN A 175 -19.99 -2.70 -16.93
CA GLN A 175 -18.99 -3.70 -17.33
C GLN A 175 -19.20 -4.13 -18.79
N ARG A 176 -20.43 -4.44 -19.18
CA ARG A 176 -20.77 -4.79 -20.58
C ARG A 176 -20.49 -3.64 -21.53
N ALA A 177 -20.87 -2.42 -21.15
CA ALA A 177 -20.61 -1.22 -21.95
C ALA A 177 -19.11 -1.02 -22.20
N PHE A 178 -18.27 -1.19 -21.14
CA PHE A 178 -16.82 -1.09 -21.24
C PHE A 178 -16.25 -2.14 -22.21
N LEU A 179 -16.56 -3.41 -21.99
CA LEU A 179 -16.02 -4.51 -22.81
C LEU A 179 -16.50 -4.42 -24.27
N ASN A 180 -17.77 -4.07 -24.50
CA ASN A 180 -18.30 -3.87 -25.85
C ASN A 180 -17.64 -2.70 -26.56
N TYR A 181 -17.37 -1.60 -25.84
CA TYR A 181 -16.67 -0.45 -26.43
C TYR A 181 -15.23 -0.81 -26.81
N VAL A 182 -14.52 -1.54 -25.93
CA VAL A 182 -13.17 -2.05 -26.23
C VAL A 182 -13.19 -2.97 -27.44
N SER A 183 -14.11 -3.91 -27.50
CA SER A 183 -14.23 -4.88 -28.59
C SER A 183 -14.47 -4.24 -29.96
N ASN A 184 -15.31 -3.21 -30.01
CA ASN A 184 -15.69 -2.53 -31.25
C ASN A 184 -14.75 -1.39 -31.65
N SER A 185 -13.79 -1.02 -30.82
CA SER A 185 -12.87 0.08 -31.11
C SER A 185 -11.62 -0.41 -31.85
N PRO A 186 -11.32 0.10 -33.04
CA PRO A 186 -10.09 -0.24 -33.76
C PRO A 186 -8.82 0.21 -33.01
N VAL A 187 -8.94 1.15 -32.08
CA VAL A 187 -7.84 1.70 -31.28
C VAL A 187 -7.61 0.87 -30.02
N TYR A 188 -8.66 0.32 -29.41
CA TYR A 188 -8.60 -0.29 -28.08
C TYR A 188 -8.80 -1.82 -28.08
N CYS A 189 -9.19 -2.43 -29.22
CA CYS A 189 -9.49 -3.86 -29.29
C CYS A 189 -8.35 -4.77 -28.82
N HIS A 190 -7.10 -4.36 -28.97
CA HIS A 190 -5.92 -5.09 -28.50
C HIS A 190 -5.86 -5.24 -26.96
N TRP A 191 -6.63 -4.45 -26.19
CA TRP A 191 -6.76 -4.59 -24.75
C TRP A 191 -7.82 -5.59 -24.33
N LEU A 192 -8.66 -6.07 -25.26
CA LEU A 192 -9.80 -6.91 -24.94
C LEU A 192 -9.38 -8.21 -24.23
N PRO A 193 -8.34 -8.96 -24.67
CA PRO A 193 -7.94 -10.18 -24.00
C PRO A 193 -7.54 -9.94 -22.54
N LEU A 194 -6.73 -8.92 -22.28
CA LEU A 194 -6.29 -8.55 -20.93
C LEU A 194 -7.48 -8.17 -20.01
N PHE A 195 -8.40 -7.33 -20.50
CA PHE A 195 -9.54 -6.92 -19.68
C PHE A 195 -10.53 -8.06 -19.45
N THR A 196 -10.75 -8.91 -20.46
CA THR A 196 -11.57 -10.12 -20.30
C THR A 196 -10.97 -11.06 -19.25
N ALA A 197 -9.67 -11.30 -19.30
CA ALA A 197 -8.97 -12.11 -18.30
C ALA A 197 -9.07 -11.49 -16.90
N LEU A 198 -8.88 -10.17 -16.76
CA LEU A 198 -9.01 -9.47 -15.47
C LEU A 198 -10.43 -9.57 -14.89
N PHE A 199 -11.47 -9.32 -15.70
CA PHE A 199 -12.87 -9.43 -15.28
C PHE A 199 -13.31 -10.87 -15.00
N GLY A 200 -12.73 -11.85 -15.68
CA GLY A 200 -13.10 -13.25 -15.54
C GLY A 200 -12.31 -14.03 -14.47
N THR A 201 -11.21 -13.46 -13.93
CA THR A 201 -10.39 -14.16 -12.91
C THR A 201 -10.31 -13.40 -11.59
N GLY A 202 -10.52 -12.09 -11.62
CA GLY A 202 -10.31 -11.23 -10.45
C GLY A 202 -8.86 -11.20 -9.96
N CYS A 203 -7.88 -11.58 -10.77
CA CYS A 203 -6.46 -11.51 -10.42
C CYS A 203 -6.02 -10.10 -10.06
N ARG A 204 -5.03 -9.99 -9.16
CA ARG A 204 -4.35 -8.71 -8.96
C ARG A 204 -3.59 -8.33 -10.23
N ILE A 205 -3.48 -7.04 -10.51
CA ILE A 205 -2.79 -6.60 -11.74
C ILE A 205 -1.37 -7.16 -11.86
N GLY A 206 -0.62 -7.23 -10.74
CA GLY A 206 0.71 -7.83 -10.74
C GLY A 206 0.71 -9.32 -11.01
N GLU A 207 -0.28 -10.08 -10.57
CA GLU A 207 -0.48 -11.49 -10.89
C GLU A 207 -0.78 -11.64 -12.38
N MET A 208 -1.68 -10.82 -12.94
CA MET A 208 -2.09 -10.89 -14.34
C MET A 208 -0.94 -10.57 -15.30
N ILE A 209 -0.19 -9.49 -15.07
CA ILE A 209 0.94 -9.14 -15.95
C ILE A 209 2.16 -10.04 -15.76
N GLY A 210 2.24 -10.74 -14.62
CA GLY A 210 3.26 -11.75 -14.35
C GLY A 210 2.90 -13.12 -14.92
N LEU A 211 1.67 -13.33 -15.40
CA LEU A 211 1.20 -14.61 -15.89
C LEU A 211 1.96 -15.01 -17.17
N ARG A 212 2.38 -16.26 -17.24
CA ARG A 212 3.12 -16.83 -18.36
C ARG A 212 2.29 -17.90 -19.07
N TRP A 213 2.64 -18.20 -20.33
CA TRP A 213 1.96 -19.23 -21.09
C TRP A 213 2.01 -20.60 -20.40
N GLU A 214 3.08 -20.93 -19.69
CA GLU A 214 3.24 -22.19 -18.96
C GLU A 214 2.39 -22.28 -17.66
N ASP A 215 1.82 -21.16 -17.20
CA ASP A 215 0.93 -21.14 -16.04
C ASP A 215 -0.52 -21.51 -16.42
N LEU A 216 -0.81 -21.68 -17.72
CA LEU A 216 -2.11 -22.04 -18.25
C LEU A 216 -2.19 -23.54 -18.54
N ASP A 217 -3.14 -24.20 -17.92
CA ASP A 217 -3.48 -25.60 -18.20
C ASP A 217 -4.81 -25.64 -18.96
N TYR A 218 -4.73 -25.81 -20.28
CA TYR A 218 -5.90 -25.88 -21.16
C TYR A 218 -6.65 -27.21 -21.04
N GLU A 219 -5.98 -28.32 -20.67
CA GLU A 219 -6.59 -29.62 -20.50
C GLU A 219 -7.50 -29.64 -19.27
N ASN A 220 -6.99 -29.18 -18.12
CA ASN A 220 -7.74 -29.08 -16.88
C ASN A 220 -8.52 -27.76 -16.74
N LYS A 221 -8.38 -26.84 -17.70
CA LYS A 221 -8.99 -25.51 -17.70
C LYS A 221 -8.70 -24.72 -16.42
N THR A 222 -7.42 -24.62 -16.08
CA THR A 222 -6.97 -23.93 -14.87
C THR A 222 -5.83 -22.96 -15.13
N ILE A 223 -5.70 -21.98 -14.23
CA ILE A 223 -4.65 -20.95 -14.22
C ILE A 223 -3.90 -21.07 -12.89
N SER A 224 -2.60 -21.27 -12.95
CA SER A 224 -1.74 -21.29 -11.76
C SER A 224 -1.27 -19.88 -11.39
N ILE A 225 -1.65 -19.39 -10.23
CA ILE A 225 -1.20 -18.10 -9.69
C ILE A 225 -0.19 -18.38 -8.57
N ASN A 226 1.08 -18.28 -8.88
CA ASN A 226 2.18 -18.61 -7.96
C ASN A 226 3.21 -17.47 -7.83
N HIS A 227 3.11 -16.42 -8.64
CA HIS A 227 3.99 -15.26 -8.63
C HIS A 227 3.27 -14.00 -9.14
N ALA A 228 3.93 -12.86 -9.04
CA ALA A 228 3.45 -11.58 -9.54
C ALA A 228 4.60 -10.72 -10.05
N ALA A 229 4.44 -10.09 -11.20
CA ALA A 229 5.37 -9.07 -11.67
C ALA A 229 5.07 -7.73 -10.99
N ILE A 230 6.10 -7.10 -10.47
CA ILE A 230 6.02 -5.79 -9.81
C ILE A 230 6.97 -4.82 -10.49
N TYR A 231 6.48 -3.62 -10.81
CA TYR A 231 7.28 -2.54 -11.38
C TYR A 231 7.49 -1.47 -10.32
N ARG A 232 8.72 -1.28 -9.85
CA ARG A 232 9.02 -0.40 -8.72
C ARG A 232 10.38 0.25 -8.84
N VAL A 233 10.54 1.36 -8.13
CA VAL A 233 11.84 1.99 -7.90
C VAL A 233 12.61 1.14 -6.89
N MET A 234 13.84 0.78 -7.24
CA MET A 234 14.79 0.02 -6.41
C MET A 234 15.75 0.97 -5.69
N GLU A 235 16.60 0.45 -4.79
CA GLU A 235 17.55 1.27 -4.03
C GLU A 235 18.57 1.99 -4.94
N ASN A 236 18.84 1.45 -6.12
CA ASN A 236 19.65 2.09 -7.16
C ASN A 236 18.99 3.30 -7.86
N GLY A 237 17.73 3.63 -7.49
CA GLY A 237 16.93 4.70 -8.06
C GLY A 237 16.31 4.39 -9.42
N LYS A 238 16.56 3.21 -10.01
CA LYS A 238 15.95 2.78 -11.28
C LYS A 238 14.62 2.08 -11.01
N SER A 239 13.69 2.23 -11.95
CA SER A 239 12.42 1.52 -11.93
C SER A 239 12.51 0.31 -12.83
N GLU A 240 12.36 -0.87 -12.26
CA GLU A 240 12.53 -2.15 -12.96
C GLU A 240 11.38 -3.12 -12.60
N PHE A 241 11.20 -4.13 -13.45
CA PHE A 241 10.33 -5.26 -13.13
C PHE A 241 11.07 -6.26 -12.25
N HIS A 242 10.38 -6.80 -11.28
CA HIS A 242 10.83 -7.91 -10.45
C HIS A 242 9.70 -8.91 -10.27
N ILE A 243 10.08 -10.18 -10.11
CA ILE A 243 9.13 -11.22 -9.74
C ILE A 243 9.08 -11.34 -8.23
N SER A 244 7.87 -11.30 -7.70
CA SER A 244 7.62 -11.47 -6.27
C SER A 244 6.78 -12.71 -6.04
N SER A 245 7.23 -13.59 -5.16
CA SER A 245 6.38 -14.63 -4.61
C SER A 245 5.25 -14.03 -3.79
N PRO A 246 4.08 -14.66 -3.73
CA PRO A 246 3.01 -14.25 -2.84
C PRO A 246 3.50 -14.09 -1.39
N LYS A 247 2.90 -13.15 -0.65
CA LYS A 247 3.27 -12.90 0.76
C LYS A 247 2.76 -13.97 1.71
N THR A 248 1.77 -14.74 1.28
CA THR A 248 1.08 -15.77 2.07
C THR A 248 0.82 -16.98 1.18
N GLU A 249 0.71 -18.16 1.78
CA GLU A 249 0.32 -19.40 1.08
C GLU A 249 -1.02 -19.25 0.35
N ALA A 250 -1.99 -18.53 0.91
CA ALA A 250 -3.26 -18.23 0.26
C ALA A 250 -3.10 -17.45 -1.06
N GLY A 251 -1.95 -16.83 -1.29
CA GLY A 251 -1.63 -16.16 -2.55
C GLY A 251 -1.28 -17.14 -3.67
N ILE A 252 -0.80 -18.35 -3.33
CA ILE A 252 -0.54 -19.44 -4.27
C ILE A 252 -1.85 -20.20 -4.43
N ARG A 253 -2.40 -20.20 -5.63
CA ARG A 253 -3.71 -20.81 -5.90
C ARG A 253 -3.88 -21.17 -7.37
N THR A 254 -4.78 -22.10 -7.60
CA THR A 254 -5.25 -22.46 -8.95
C THR A 254 -6.66 -21.90 -9.12
N ILE A 255 -6.89 -21.20 -10.22
CA ILE A 255 -8.19 -20.60 -10.57
C ILE A 255 -8.78 -21.37 -11.74
N PRO A 256 -10.05 -21.83 -11.68
CA PRO A 256 -10.74 -22.38 -12.83
C PRO A 256 -10.84 -21.34 -13.97
N MET A 257 -10.59 -21.77 -15.20
CA MET A 257 -10.62 -20.92 -16.39
C MET A 257 -12.03 -20.94 -17.01
N MET A 258 -12.69 -19.80 -17.00
CA MET A 258 -13.96 -19.63 -17.70
C MET A 258 -13.76 -19.66 -19.22
N GLN A 259 -14.76 -20.12 -19.99
CA GLN A 259 -14.68 -20.19 -21.45
C GLN A 259 -14.29 -18.86 -22.11
N ALA A 260 -14.85 -17.74 -21.63
CA ALA A 260 -14.49 -16.42 -22.15
C ALA A 260 -13.03 -16.04 -21.87
N VAL A 261 -12.47 -16.48 -20.73
CA VAL A 261 -11.06 -16.26 -20.37
C VAL A 261 -10.15 -17.14 -21.22
N GLU A 262 -10.54 -18.40 -21.41
CA GLU A 262 -9.83 -19.33 -22.30
C GLU A 262 -9.74 -18.77 -23.73
N GLN A 263 -10.87 -18.26 -24.25
CA GLN A 263 -10.89 -17.63 -25.58
C GLN A 263 -10.00 -16.38 -25.64
N ALA A 264 -10.04 -15.54 -24.61
CA ALA A 264 -9.20 -14.36 -24.55
C ALA A 264 -7.69 -14.68 -24.58
N PHE A 265 -7.27 -15.76 -23.91
CA PHE A 265 -5.87 -16.20 -23.99
C PHE A 265 -5.53 -16.78 -25.38
N LYS A 266 -6.44 -17.48 -26.02
CA LYS A 266 -6.26 -17.96 -27.40
C LYS A 266 -6.13 -16.80 -28.38
N ASP A 267 -7.01 -15.79 -28.26
CA ASP A 267 -6.98 -14.60 -29.09
C ASP A 267 -5.66 -13.83 -28.92
N GLU A 268 -5.18 -13.69 -27.69
CA GLU A 268 -3.88 -13.08 -27.39
C GLU A 268 -2.73 -13.89 -28.00
N TYR A 269 -2.78 -15.21 -27.91
CA TYR A 269 -1.76 -16.09 -28.48
C TYR A 269 -1.68 -15.96 -30.01
N GLU A 270 -2.85 -15.96 -30.69
CA GLU A 270 -2.90 -15.77 -32.14
C GLU A 270 -2.38 -14.37 -32.56
N ALA A 271 -2.76 -13.33 -31.81
CA ALA A 271 -2.24 -11.98 -32.05
C ALA A 271 -0.70 -11.90 -31.89
N GLN A 272 -0.14 -12.61 -30.89
CA GLN A 272 1.32 -12.63 -30.68
C GLN A 272 2.08 -13.46 -31.70
N LYS A 273 1.46 -14.44 -32.38
CA LYS A 273 2.07 -15.09 -33.54
C LYS A 273 2.40 -14.10 -34.65
N GLU A 274 1.59 -13.08 -34.83
CA GLU A 274 1.78 -12.06 -35.84
C GLU A 274 2.69 -10.92 -35.37
N THR A 275 2.53 -10.49 -34.12
CA THR A 275 3.23 -9.29 -33.56
C THR A 275 4.52 -9.61 -32.83
N GLY A 276 4.76 -10.87 -32.49
CA GLY A 276 5.89 -11.33 -31.67
C GLY A 276 5.51 -11.62 -30.22
N PHE A 277 6.18 -12.62 -29.64
CA PHE A 277 6.02 -13.02 -28.24
C PHE A 277 6.91 -12.18 -27.31
N ASN A 278 6.72 -12.39 -26.01
CA ASN A 278 7.57 -11.79 -24.99
C ASN A 278 9.05 -12.08 -25.20
N VAL A 279 9.88 -11.04 -25.16
CA VAL A 279 11.34 -11.12 -25.27
C VAL A 279 12.04 -10.75 -23.96
N GLN A 280 11.29 -10.18 -23.01
CA GLN A 280 11.83 -9.72 -21.73
C GLN A 280 12.02 -10.89 -20.76
N VAL A 281 13.21 -10.96 -20.15
CA VAL A 281 13.50 -11.85 -19.02
C VAL A 281 13.49 -11.02 -17.74
N VAL A 282 12.75 -11.46 -16.73
CA VAL A 282 12.66 -10.79 -15.41
C VAL A 282 12.96 -11.83 -14.34
N ASP A 283 14.01 -11.63 -13.57
CA ASP A 283 14.48 -12.55 -12.51
C ASP A 283 14.55 -14.01 -12.97
N GLY A 284 15.00 -14.25 -14.22
CA GLY A 284 15.12 -15.56 -14.83
C GLY A 284 13.83 -16.13 -15.43
N MET A 285 12.69 -15.44 -15.34
CA MET A 285 11.42 -15.83 -15.96
C MET A 285 11.18 -15.10 -17.27
N SER A 286 10.56 -15.80 -18.24
CA SER A 286 10.17 -15.28 -19.55
C SER A 286 8.86 -15.92 -20.00
N GLY A 287 8.35 -15.54 -21.19
CA GLY A 287 7.11 -16.11 -21.73
C GLY A 287 5.87 -15.47 -21.12
N PHE A 288 5.96 -14.22 -20.69
CA PHE A 288 4.81 -13.47 -20.13
C PHE A 288 3.75 -13.22 -21.20
N ILE A 289 2.47 -13.36 -20.82
CA ILE A 289 1.36 -13.29 -21.77
C ILE A 289 1.12 -11.85 -22.23
N PHE A 290 0.95 -10.91 -21.29
CA PHE A 290 0.50 -9.57 -21.63
C PHE A 290 1.66 -8.57 -21.79
N CYS A 291 2.08 -8.38 -23.03
CA CYS A 291 3.23 -7.56 -23.42
C CYS A 291 2.83 -6.46 -24.41
N ASN A 292 3.66 -5.43 -24.50
CA ASN A 292 3.54 -4.43 -25.54
C ASN A 292 4.11 -4.96 -26.88
N LYS A 293 4.00 -4.19 -27.94
CA LYS A 293 4.52 -4.51 -29.29
C LYS A 293 6.04 -4.77 -29.33
N ASP A 294 6.77 -4.35 -28.30
CA ASP A 294 8.23 -4.58 -28.18
C ASP A 294 8.53 -5.85 -27.36
N GLY A 295 7.52 -6.67 -27.03
CA GLY A 295 7.65 -7.89 -26.23
C GLY A 295 7.98 -7.62 -24.75
N ILE A 296 7.70 -6.42 -24.24
CA ILE A 296 7.97 -6.01 -22.86
C ILE A 296 6.67 -6.01 -22.05
N ILE A 297 6.70 -6.53 -20.83
CA ILE A 297 5.55 -6.59 -19.93
C ILE A 297 4.91 -5.20 -19.75
N HIS A 298 3.60 -5.12 -19.80
CA HIS A 298 2.86 -3.88 -19.54
C HIS A 298 3.04 -3.39 -18.09
N LYS A 299 3.40 -2.11 -17.93
CA LYS A 299 3.42 -1.48 -16.60
C LYS A 299 1.98 -1.30 -16.08
N PRO A 300 1.71 -1.56 -14.80
CA PRO A 300 0.37 -1.34 -14.21
C PRO A 300 -0.19 0.08 -14.43
N SER A 301 0.67 1.09 -14.44
CA SER A 301 0.28 2.48 -14.73
C SER A 301 -0.20 2.67 -16.17
N VAL A 302 0.39 2.00 -17.14
CA VAL A 302 -0.02 2.05 -18.55
C VAL A 302 -1.42 1.45 -18.71
N ILE A 303 -1.68 0.29 -18.09
CA ILE A 303 -3.00 -0.36 -18.12
C ILE A 303 -4.07 0.53 -17.47
N ASN A 304 -3.79 1.12 -16.30
CA ASN A 304 -4.71 2.04 -15.66
C ASN A 304 -4.96 3.32 -16.49
N SER A 305 -3.92 3.81 -17.20
CA SER A 305 -4.07 4.92 -18.11
C SER A 305 -4.90 4.56 -19.37
N ALA A 306 -4.78 3.31 -19.83
CA ALA A 306 -5.65 2.79 -20.91
C ALA A 306 -7.11 2.72 -20.46
N ILE A 307 -7.39 2.14 -19.29
CA ILE A 307 -8.73 2.11 -18.68
C ILE A 307 -9.32 3.52 -18.64
N LYS A 308 -8.55 4.51 -18.16
CA LYS A 308 -9.00 5.90 -18.07
C LYS A 308 -9.38 6.46 -19.44
N ARG A 309 -8.51 6.35 -20.43
CA ARG A 309 -8.77 6.84 -21.78
C ARG A 309 -9.99 6.18 -22.42
N ILE A 310 -10.17 4.88 -22.21
CA ILE A 310 -11.27 4.11 -22.75
C ILE A 310 -12.61 4.57 -22.18
N TYR A 311 -12.75 4.65 -20.84
CA TYR A 311 -14.04 5.06 -20.25
C TYR A 311 -14.33 6.55 -20.49
N GLU A 312 -13.31 7.42 -20.57
CA GLU A 312 -13.52 8.83 -20.94
C GLU A 312 -14.01 8.99 -22.38
N ALA A 313 -13.43 8.25 -23.33
CA ALA A 313 -13.87 8.23 -24.73
C ALA A 313 -15.30 7.67 -24.84
N TYR A 314 -15.57 6.52 -24.23
CA TYR A 314 -16.91 5.94 -24.19
C TYR A 314 -17.95 6.91 -23.62
N ASN A 315 -17.68 7.52 -22.48
CA ASN A 315 -18.61 8.43 -21.83
C ASN A 315 -18.92 9.65 -22.70
N ALA A 316 -17.92 10.19 -23.41
CA ALA A 316 -18.13 11.31 -24.33
C ALA A 316 -19.06 10.94 -25.49
N GLU A 317 -18.86 9.78 -26.08
CA GLU A 317 -19.72 9.27 -27.17
C GLU A 317 -21.13 8.90 -26.67
N GLU A 318 -21.20 8.25 -25.50
CA GLU A 318 -22.46 7.81 -24.90
C GLU A 318 -23.39 8.99 -24.55
N ILE A 319 -22.84 10.09 -24.03
CA ILE A 319 -23.62 11.30 -23.74
C ILE A 319 -24.30 11.84 -25.02
N ILE A 320 -23.56 11.87 -26.12
CA ILE A 320 -24.08 12.35 -27.41
C ILE A 320 -25.15 11.39 -27.94
N LYS A 321 -24.86 10.08 -27.88
CA LYS A 321 -25.77 9.02 -28.34
C LYS A 321 -27.07 9.03 -27.55
N ALA A 322 -26.98 9.01 -26.22
CA ALA A 322 -28.14 9.01 -25.33
C ALA A 322 -29.03 10.25 -25.52
N LYS A 323 -28.42 11.42 -25.77
CA LYS A 323 -29.16 12.65 -26.07
C LYS A 323 -29.97 12.52 -27.39
N ARG A 324 -29.38 11.93 -28.44
CA ARG A 324 -30.05 11.69 -29.72
C ARG A 324 -31.19 10.67 -29.57
N GLU A 325 -30.99 9.65 -28.75
CA GLU A 325 -31.97 8.58 -28.50
C GLU A 325 -33.01 8.95 -27.41
N SER A 326 -32.94 10.14 -26.82
CA SER A 326 -33.80 10.61 -25.72
C SER A 326 -33.85 9.63 -24.52
N ARG A 327 -32.74 9.00 -24.21
CA ARG A 327 -32.58 8.09 -23.06
C ARG A 327 -31.55 8.59 -22.06
N ARG A 328 -31.52 7.97 -20.87
CA ARG A 328 -30.45 8.22 -19.89
C ARG A 328 -29.14 7.59 -20.35
N PRO A 329 -27.98 8.29 -20.25
CA PRO A 329 -26.69 7.73 -20.59
C PRO A 329 -26.23 6.71 -19.52
N VAL A 330 -25.61 5.64 -19.98
CA VAL A 330 -24.95 4.65 -19.11
C VAL A 330 -23.50 5.08 -18.96
N LEU A 331 -23.21 5.91 -17.96
CA LEU A 331 -21.87 6.41 -17.72
C LEU A 331 -21.03 5.44 -16.89
N ILE A 332 -19.79 5.24 -17.29
CA ILE A 332 -18.80 4.44 -16.57
C ILE A 332 -18.06 5.36 -15.61
N PRO A 333 -18.08 5.10 -14.29
CA PRO A 333 -17.37 5.91 -13.31
C PRO A 333 -15.86 5.71 -13.43
N HIS A 334 -15.08 6.57 -12.77
CA HIS A 334 -13.64 6.34 -12.63
C HIS A 334 -13.36 4.99 -11.98
N PHE A 335 -12.57 4.15 -12.65
CA PHE A 335 -12.14 2.85 -12.11
C PHE A 335 -10.72 2.49 -12.53
N SER A 336 -10.16 1.47 -11.91
CA SER A 336 -8.82 0.93 -12.13
C SER A 336 -8.83 -0.59 -12.10
N CYS A 337 -7.71 -1.24 -12.41
CA CYS A 337 -7.57 -2.70 -12.30
C CYS A 337 -8.02 -3.25 -10.94
N HIS A 338 -7.86 -2.47 -9.87
CA HIS A 338 -8.30 -2.88 -8.54
C HIS A 338 -9.82 -2.91 -8.39
N HIS A 339 -10.52 -2.01 -9.09
CA HIS A 339 -11.99 -2.03 -9.15
C HIS A 339 -12.50 -3.19 -10.01
N ILE A 340 -11.76 -3.61 -11.06
CA ILE A 340 -12.09 -4.83 -11.83
C ILE A 340 -12.08 -6.05 -10.92
N ARG A 341 -11.02 -6.22 -10.12
CA ARG A 341 -10.95 -7.31 -9.14
C ARG A 341 -12.08 -7.21 -8.10
N HIS A 342 -12.40 -6.03 -7.63
CA HIS A 342 -13.52 -5.81 -6.71
C HIS A 342 -14.85 -6.19 -7.37
N THR A 343 -15.07 -5.78 -8.62
CA THR A 343 -16.25 -6.14 -9.41
C THR A 343 -16.39 -7.65 -9.56
N PHE A 344 -15.31 -8.37 -9.90
CA PHE A 344 -15.33 -9.83 -9.97
C PHE A 344 -15.71 -10.46 -8.61
N CYS A 345 -15.08 -10.00 -7.52
CA CYS A 345 -15.38 -10.50 -6.19
C CYS A 345 -16.84 -10.27 -5.79
N THR A 346 -17.38 -9.07 -6.07
CA THR A 346 -18.80 -8.74 -5.83
C THR A 346 -19.74 -9.67 -6.60
N ARG A 347 -19.47 -9.88 -7.92
CA ARG A 347 -20.25 -10.82 -8.76
C ARG A 347 -20.16 -12.25 -8.27
N PHE A 348 -18.98 -12.65 -7.78
CA PHE A 348 -18.81 -13.98 -7.22
C PHE A 348 -19.59 -14.13 -5.90
N CYS A 349 -19.56 -13.14 -5.02
CA CYS A 349 -20.37 -13.10 -3.79
C CYS A 349 -21.89 -13.09 -4.04
N GLU A 350 -22.34 -12.58 -5.17
CA GLU A 350 -23.75 -12.60 -5.57
C GLU A 350 -24.25 -14.02 -5.89
N ASN A 351 -23.36 -14.90 -6.34
CA ASN A 351 -23.68 -16.25 -6.84
C ASN A 351 -23.20 -17.39 -5.91
N GLU A 352 -22.13 -17.16 -5.13
CA GLU A 352 -21.56 -18.14 -4.21
C GLU A 352 -21.78 -17.70 -2.75
N ARG A 353 -22.27 -18.62 -1.93
CA ARG A 353 -22.51 -18.37 -0.50
C ARG A 353 -21.37 -18.83 0.40
N ASN A 354 -20.52 -19.73 -0.11
CA ASN A 354 -19.41 -20.24 0.66
C ASN A 354 -18.22 -19.26 0.63
N LEU A 355 -18.09 -18.48 1.72
CA LEU A 355 -17.03 -17.48 1.86
C LEU A 355 -15.61 -18.06 1.75
N LYS A 356 -15.40 -19.36 2.07
CA LYS A 356 -14.11 -20.02 1.95
C LYS A 356 -13.73 -20.28 0.49
N VAL A 357 -14.71 -20.63 -0.35
CA VAL A 357 -14.50 -20.78 -1.79
C VAL A 357 -14.12 -19.44 -2.40
N ILE A 358 -14.86 -18.38 -2.04
CA ILE A 358 -14.56 -17.01 -2.50
C ILE A 358 -13.15 -16.59 -2.05
N GLN A 359 -12.84 -16.77 -0.76
CA GLN A 359 -11.53 -16.45 -0.19
C GLN A 359 -10.39 -17.16 -0.94
N SER A 360 -10.55 -18.46 -1.22
CA SER A 360 -9.56 -19.28 -1.89
C SER A 360 -9.29 -18.78 -3.32
N ILE A 361 -10.33 -18.59 -4.14
CA ILE A 361 -10.20 -18.10 -5.52
C ILE A 361 -9.61 -16.69 -5.55
N MET A 362 -10.05 -15.83 -4.66
CA MET A 362 -9.53 -14.47 -4.56
C MET A 362 -8.10 -14.40 -3.99
N GLY A 363 -7.65 -15.41 -3.25
CA GLY A 363 -6.36 -15.39 -2.56
C GLY A 363 -6.29 -14.27 -1.51
N HIS A 364 -7.35 -14.12 -0.70
CA HIS A 364 -7.38 -13.18 0.42
C HIS A 364 -6.79 -13.85 1.66
N ALA A 365 -5.69 -13.29 2.19
CA ALA A 365 -5.06 -13.81 3.40
C ALA A 365 -5.98 -13.71 4.62
N ASN A 366 -6.75 -12.62 4.73
CA ASN A 366 -7.75 -12.42 5.78
C ASN A 366 -9.17 -12.55 5.20
N ILE A 367 -10.00 -13.35 5.85
CA ILE A 367 -11.40 -13.55 5.48
C ILE A 367 -12.23 -12.28 5.62
N GLU A 368 -11.87 -11.37 6.54
CA GLU A 368 -12.54 -10.08 6.74
C GLU A 368 -12.64 -9.28 5.43
N THR A 369 -11.60 -9.32 4.58
CA THR A 369 -11.62 -8.66 3.27
C THR A 369 -12.72 -9.23 2.36
N THR A 370 -12.95 -10.55 2.42
CA THR A 370 -14.03 -11.20 1.67
C THR A 370 -15.39 -10.87 2.28
N MET A 371 -15.47 -10.85 3.60
CA MET A 371 -16.71 -10.52 4.33
C MET A 371 -17.16 -9.07 4.10
N ASP A 372 -16.23 -8.12 4.06
CA ASP A 372 -16.54 -6.70 3.75
C ASP A 372 -17.21 -6.57 2.36
N ILE A 373 -16.66 -7.27 1.35
CA ILE A 373 -17.21 -7.25 -0.01
C ILE A 373 -18.55 -8.00 -0.07
N TYR A 374 -18.65 -9.14 0.62
CA TYR A 374 -19.89 -9.92 0.69
C TYR A 374 -21.03 -9.11 1.36
N ALA A 375 -20.74 -8.36 2.42
CA ALA A 375 -21.71 -7.50 3.09
C ALA A 375 -22.20 -6.40 2.13
N GLU A 376 -21.31 -5.77 1.37
CA GLU A 376 -21.69 -4.76 0.36
C GLU A 376 -22.60 -5.35 -0.73
N ALA A 377 -22.23 -6.52 -1.29
CA ALA A 377 -23.03 -7.22 -2.30
C ALA A 377 -24.43 -7.59 -1.77
N THR A 378 -24.50 -8.02 -0.49
CA THR A 378 -25.77 -8.40 0.16
C THR A 378 -26.65 -7.20 0.44
N ASP A 379 -26.11 -6.03 0.75
CA ASP A 379 -26.88 -4.81 0.96
C ASP A 379 -27.55 -4.29 -0.33
N VAL A 380 -26.91 -4.47 -1.48
CA VAL A 380 -27.52 -4.21 -2.76
C VAL A 380 -28.72 -5.15 -3.01
N LYS A 381 -28.51 -6.46 -2.78
CA LYS A 381 -29.59 -7.46 -2.90
C LYS A 381 -30.74 -7.22 -1.93
N LYS A 382 -30.47 -6.77 -0.69
CA LYS A 382 -31.53 -6.39 0.26
C LYS A 382 -32.38 -5.26 -0.29
N LYS A 383 -31.76 -4.21 -0.86
CA LYS A 383 -32.49 -3.09 -1.45
C LYS A 383 -33.33 -3.52 -2.66
N GLU A 384 -32.79 -4.41 -3.49
CA GLU A 384 -33.53 -4.98 -4.64
C GLU A 384 -34.70 -5.85 -4.17
N ALA A 385 -34.49 -6.68 -3.15
CA ALA A 385 -35.55 -7.49 -2.57
C ALA A 385 -36.68 -6.66 -1.96
N ILE A 386 -36.36 -5.57 -1.26
CA ILE A 386 -37.38 -4.65 -0.70
C ILE A 386 -38.14 -3.96 -1.87
N LYS A 387 -37.45 -3.47 -2.90
CA LYS A 387 -38.11 -2.89 -4.08
C LYS A 387 -39.02 -3.90 -4.80
N ALA A 388 -38.60 -5.16 -4.88
CA ALA A 388 -39.43 -6.20 -5.46
C ALA A 388 -40.69 -6.47 -4.63
N LEU A 389 -40.60 -6.39 -3.29
CA LEU A 389 -41.75 -6.45 -2.39
C LEU A 389 -42.70 -5.24 -2.55
N GLU A 390 -42.13 -4.03 -2.69
CA GLU A 390 -42.93 -2.83 -2.94
C GLU A 390 -43.69 -2.87 -4.27
N ASN A 391 -43.10 -3.47 -5.32
CA ASN A 391 -43.73 -3.64 -6.62
C ASN A 391 -44.80 -4.75 -6.66
N ASN A 392 -44.76 -5.69 -5.72
CA ASN A 392 -45.78 -6.72 -5.52
C ASN A 392 -46.81 -6.26 -4.48
N SER A 393 -47.39 -5.06 -4.69
CA SER A 393 -48.19 -4.30 -3.77
C SER A 393 -49.59 -4.86 -3.45
N ASP A 394 -49.83 -6.16 -3.58
CA ASP A 394 -51.03 -6.81 -3.06
C ASP A 394 -50.92 -7.13 -1.53
N ILE A 395 -49.82 -6.64 -0.87
CA ILE A 395 -49.54 -6.93 0.53
C ILE A 395 -49.81 -5.73 1.45
N PHE A 396 -50.03 -4.51 0.92
CA PHE A 396 -50.30 -3.29 1.71
C PHE A 396 -51.52 -2.54 1.19
#